data_b6295e7dece2fcede6b47f0c483e0777
#
_entry.id   b6295e7dece2fcede6b47f0c483e0777
#
_cell.length_a   1.000
_cell.length_b   1.000
_cell.length_c   1.000
_cell.angle_alpha   90.00
_cell.angle_beta   90.00
_cell.angle_gamma   90.00
#
_symmetry.space_group_name_H-M   'P 1'
#
loop_
_entity.id
_entity.type
_entity.pdbx_description
1 polymer ?
#
loop_
_entity_poly.entity_id
_entity_poly.type
_entity_poly.pdbx_seq_one_letter_code
_entity_poly.pdbx_strand_id
1 'polypeptide(L)'
;MIDTSDVRKMNMNAIRAVMWRGGEHTKQSIAADTGLSVATCNTLLNELERSGEVYSQKYQLNGVGRSTSVYQINEDYESILCVRIDLDSEGNRLLLCDVLSMLRSTLYQEQTQFTILDMDRVAGKITEMLEKFPNISCILVGTSGIIDHG
;
A
#
# COMPACT_ATOMS: atom_id res chain seq x y z
N MET A 1 -11.93 -23.80 14.07
CA MET A 1 -11.42 -24.69 13.00
C MET A 1 -10.95 -23.79 11.89
N ILE A 2 -9.68 -23.86 11.47
CA ILE A 2 -9.17 -23.02 10.37
C ILE A 2 -9.74 -23.60 9.08
N ASP A 3 -10.53 -22.81 8.34
CA ASP A 3 -11.11 -23.19 7.07
C ASP A 3 -10.08 -23.07 5.93
N THR A 4 -10.30 -23.82 4.85
CA THR A 4 -9.48 -23.76 3.62
C THR A 4 -9.40 -22.31 3.06
N SER A 5 -10.48 -21.53 3.23
CA SER A 5 -10.52 -20.11 2.88
C SER A 5 -9.55 -19.27 3.72
N ASP A 6 -9.45 -19.57 5.02
CA ASP A 6 -8.56 -18.85 5.94
C ASP A 6 -7.09 -19.14 5.62
N VAL A 7 -6.76 -20.42 5.34
CA VAL A 7 -5.41 -20.81 4.90
C VAL A 7 -5.03 -20.10 3.60
N ARG A 8 -5.96 -20.01 2.65
CA ARG A 8 -5.72 -19.31 1.40
C ARG A 8 -5.43 -17.81 1.62
N LYS A 9 -6.22 -17.14 2.48
CA LYS A 9 -5.99 -15.72 2.85
C LYS A 9 -4.64 -15.54 3.51
N MET A 10 -4.27 -16.42 4.45
CA MET A 10 -2.96 -16.38 5.11
C MET A 10 -1.82 -16.50 4.10
N ASN A 11 -1.91 -17.45 3.18
CA ASN A 11 -0.90 -17.66 2.14
C ASN A 11 -0.80 -16.45 1.19
N MET A 12 -1.94 -15.86 0.80
CA MET A 12 -1.98 -14.65 -0.02
C MET A 12 -1.29 -13.47 0.69
N ASN A 13 -1.60 -13.28 1.99
CA ASN A 13 -0.99 -12.22 2.79
C ASN A 13 0.52 -12.44 3.01
N ALA A 14 0.96 -13.70 3.10
CA ALA A 14 2.40 -14.00 3.17
C ALA A 14 3.12 -13.58 1.88
N ILE A 15 2.53 -13.83 0.71
CA ILE A 15 3.08 -13.38 -0.58
C ILE A 15 3.09 -11.84 -0.65
N ARG A 16 1.97 -11.19 -0.28
CA ARG A 16 1.89 -9.71 -0.22
C ARG A 16 2.97 -9.12 0.65
N ALA A 17 3.21 -9.70 1.83
CA ALA A 17 4.25 -9.24 2.75
C ALA A 17 5.67 -9.31 2.17
N VAL A 18 5.96 -10.28 1.29
CA VAL A 18 7.22 -10.35 0.54
C VAL A 18 7.24 -9.26 -0.53
N MET A 19 6.17 -9.13 -1.33
CA MET A 19 6.08 -8.15 -2.41
C MET A 19 6.17 -6.71 -1.91
N TRP A 20 5.59 -6.38 -0.75
CA TRP A 20 5.63 -5.05 -0.15
C TRP A 20 7.01 -4.61 0.36
N ARG A 21 8.00 -5.49 0.37
CA ARG A 21 9.40 -5.10 0.60
C ARG A 21 9.99 -4.39 -0.61
N GLY A 22 9.29 -4.42 -1.74
CA GLY A 22 9.74 -3.89 -3.03
C GLY A 22 10.78 -4.78 -3.71
N GLY A 23 11.15 -4.37 -4.92
CA GLY A 23 12.13 -5.10 -5.72
C GLY A 23 11.53 -6.19 -6.60
N GLU A 24 12.41 -6.98 -7.18
CA GLU A 24 12.10 -8.03 -8.13
C GLU A 24 12.12 -9.40 -7.46
N HIS A 25 11.06 -10.18 -7.65
CA HIS A 25 10.92 -11.49 -7.04
C HIS A 25 10.62 -12.56 -8.09
N THR A 26 11.24 -13.74 -7.95
CA THR A 26 10.87 -14.93 -8.73
C THR A 26 9.92 -15.79 -7.91
N LYS A 27 9.21 -16.73 -8.58
CA LYS A 27 8.39 -17.73 -7.87
C LYS A 27 9.20 -18.52 -6.85
N GLN A 28 10.46 -18.82 -7.16
CA GLN A 28 11.38 -19.55 -6.29
C GLN A 28 11.78 -18.73 -5.07
N SER A 29 12.12 -17.43 -5.24
CA SER A 29 12.45 -16.57 -4.10
C SER A 29 11.26 -16.36 -3.19
N ILE A 30 10.05 -16.14 -3.74
CA ILE A 30 8.81 -16.02 -2.95
C ILE A 30 8.51 -17.31 -2.19
N ALA A 31 8.68 -18.48 -2.84
CA ALA A 31 8.48 -19.78 -2.19
C ALA A 31 9.47 -19.98 -1.02
N ALA A 32 10.74 -19.59 -1.21
CA ALA A 32 11.75 -19.65 -0.15
C ALA A 32 11.42 -18.74 1.02
N ASP A 33 11.00 -17.50 0.75
CA ASP A 33 10.69 -16.48 1.77
C ASP A 33 9.41 -16.78 2.55
N THR A 34 8.41 -17.42 1.88
CA THR A 34 7.10 -17.68 2.50
C THR A 34 6.97 -19.08 3.09
N GLY A 35 7.87 -20.02 2.72
CA GLY A 35 7.74 -21.43 3.02
C GLY A 35 6.64 -22.17 2.22
N LEU A 36 6.04 -21.51 1.23
CA LEU A 36 5.01 -22.09 0.36
C LEU A 36 5.62 -22.91 -0.78
N SER A 37 4.85 -23.85 -1.31
CA SER A 37 5.28 -24.54 -2.54
C SER A 37 5.29 -23.58 -3.73
N VAL A 38 6.20 -23.80 -4.69
CA VAL A 38 6.25 -23.03 -5.95
C VAL A 38 4.92 -23.10 -6.71
N ALA A 39 4.22 -24.23 -6.63
CA ALA A 39 2.90 -24.40 -7.25
C ALA A 39 1.84 -23.50 -6.59
N THR A 40 1.85 -23.40 -5.25
CA THR A 40 0.97 -22.49 -4.51
C THR A 40 1.29 -21.04 -4.85
N CYS A 41 2.58 -20.67 -4.85
CA CYS A 41 3.00 -19.32 -5.25
C CYS A 41 2.54 -18.98 -6.67
N ASN A 42 2.68 -19.92 -7.62
CA ASN A 42 2.23 -19.69 -8.99
C ASN A 42 0.72 -19.40 -9.07
N THR A 43 -0.10 -20.17 -8.35
CA THR A 43 -1.56 -19.96 -8.35
C THR A 43 -1.93 -18.59 -7.78
N LEU A 44 -1.35 -18.23 -6.64
CA LEU A 44 -1.66 -16.97 -5.94
C LEU A 44 -1.09 -15.76 -6.67
N LEU A 45 0.11 -15.84 -7.24
CA LEU A 45 0.69 -14.78 -8.06
C LEU A 45 -0.12 -14.50 -9.32
N ASN A 46 -0.62 -15.55 -9.99
CA ASN A 46 -1.51 -15.38 -11.14
C ASN A 46 -2.83 -14.67 -10.76
N GLU A 47 -3.29 -14.84 -9.53
CA GLU A 47 -4.47 -14.14 -9.02
C GLU A 47 -4.16 -12.67 -8.74
N LEU A 48 -3.03 -12.36 -8.08
CA LEU A 48 -2.57 -11.01 -7.83
C LEU A 48 -2.26 -10.25 -9.14
N GLU A 49 -1.71 -10.94 -10.14
CA GLU A 49 -1.48 -10.37 -11.47
C GLU A 49 -2.80 -10.07 -12.20
N ARG A 50 -3.79 -10.97 -12.07
CA ARG A 50 -5.12 -10.77 -12.66
C ARG A 50 -5.89 -9.65 -12.00
N SER A 51 -5.71 -9.40 -10.70
CA SER A 51 -6.30 -8.26 -10.01
C SER A 51 -5.58 -6.94 -10.33
N GLY A 52 -4.38 -6.99 -10.91
CA GLY A 52 -3.55 -5.81 -11.18
C GLY A 52 -2.67 -5.38 -10.00
N GLU A 53 -2.70 -6.11 -8.87
CA GLU A 53 -1.90 -5.82 -7.67
C GLU A 53 -0.41 -6.07 -7.90
N VAL A 54 -0.10 -7.04 -8.80
CA VAL A 54 1.26 -7.42 -9.17
C VAL A 54 1.35 -7.48 -10.68
N TYR A 55 2.49 -7.13 -11.23
CA TYR A 55 2.79 -7.37 -12.64
C TYR A 55 4.03 -8.26 -12.79
N SER A 56 4.12 -8.97 -13.91
CA SER A 56 5.28 -9.80 -14.21
C SER A 56 5.98 -9.39 -15.50
N GLN A 57 7.29 -9.56 -15.51
CA GLN A 57 8.13 -9.39 -16.69
C GLN A 57 8.93 -10.66 -16.94
N LYS A 58 9.15 -11.00 -18.21
CA LYS A 58 9.98 -12.14 -18.59
C LYS A 58 11.41 -11.67 -18.83
N TYR A 59 12.34 -12.24 -18.09
CA TYR A 59 13.76 -12.03 -18.29
C TYR A 59 14.40 -13.25 -18.96
N GLN A 60 15.16 -13.03 -20.03
CA GLN A 60 16.07 -14.03 -20.58
C GLN A 60 17.50 -13.61 -20.22
N LEU A 61 18.16 -14.39 -19.37
CA LEU A 61 19.58 -14.22 -19.11
C LEU A 61 20.37 -14.65 -20.37
N ASN A 62 21.04 -13.66 -20.99
CA ASN A 62 21.98 -13.86 -22.11
C ASN A 62 21.42 -14.52 -23.39
N GLY A 63 20.13 -14.44 -23.65
CA GLY A 63 19.54 -14.94 -24.91
C GLY A 63 19.53 -16.46 -25.08
N VAL A 64 20.05 -17.23 -24.11
CA VAL A 64 20.11 -18.69 -24.14
C VAL A 64 19.54 -19.23 -22.82
N GLY A 65 18.47 -20.02 -22.92
CA GLY A 65 17.86 -20.67 -21.76
C GLY A 65 16.38 -20.37 -21.57
N ARG A 66 15.79 -20.99 -20.54
CA ARG A 66 14.38 -20.82 -20.18
C ARG A 66 14.17 -19.42 -19.57
N SER A 67 13.24 -18.64 -20.11
CA SER A 67 12.87 -17.34 -19.54
C SER A 67 12.31 -17.51 -18.12
N THR A 68 12.78 -16.66 -17.21
CA THR A 68 12.27 -16.59 -15.83
C THR A 68 11.32 -15.39 -15.72
N SER A 69 10.13 -15.61 -15.14
CA SER A 69 9.24 -14.51 -14.81
C SER A 69 9.67 -13.87 -13.50
N VAL A 70 9.76 -12.56 -13.50
CA VAL A 70 10.03 -11.73 -12.33
C VAL A 70 8.78 -10.92 -12.03
N TYR A 71 8.40 -10.88 -10.77
CA TYR A 71 7.20 -10.23 -10.26
C TYR A 71 7.56 -9.01 -9.46
N GLN A 72 6.78 -7.95 -9.63
CA GLN A 72 6.89 -6.69 -8.89
C GLN A 72 5.50 -6.24 -8.46
N ILE A 73 5.43 -5.53 -7.32
CA ILE A 73 4.18 -4.92 -6.90
C ILE A 73 3.83 -3.77 -7.83
N ASN A 74 2.55 -3.61 -8.13
CA ASN A 74 2.05 -2.43 -8.80
C ASN A 74 1.82 -1.33 -7.77
N GLU A 75 2.72 -0.36 -7.72
CA GLU A 75 2.66 0.75 -6.75
C GLU A 75 1.40 1.61 -6.89
N ASP A 76 0.83 1.65 -8.10
CA ASP A 76 -0.36 2.46 -8.43
C ASP A 76 -1.67 1.70 -8.18
N TYR A 77 -1.61 0.42 -7.75
CA TYR A 77 -2.80 -0.40 -7.54
C TYR A 77 -3.72 0.16 -6.46
N GLU A 78 -3.14 0.52 -5.32
CA GLU A 78 -3.80 1.16 -4.20
C GLU A 78 -2.91 2.26 -3.62
N SER A 79 -3.52 3.21 -2.92
CA SER A 79 -2.81 4.25 -2.21
C SER A 79 -3.37 4.47 -0.80
N ILE A 80 -2.58 5.13 0.04
CA ILE A 80 -2.90 5.43 1.42
C ILE A 80 -2.95 6.93 1.58
N LEU A 81 -4.05 7.45 2.10
CA LEU A 81 -4.16 8.85 2.52
C LEU A 81 -3.75 8.97 3.99
N CYS A 82 -2.68 9.70 4.25
CA CYS A 82 -2.25 10.09 5.59
C CYS A 82 -2.70 11.54 5.86
N VAL A 83 -3.60 11.71 6.81
CA VAL A 83 -4.08 13.02 7.27
C VAL A 83 -3.49 13.30 8.63
N ARG A 84 -2.71 14.38 8.76
CA ARG A 84 -2.15 14.81 10.03
C ARG A 84 -2.67 16.19 10.40
N ILE A 85 -3.04 16.32 11.66
CA ILE A 85 -3.40 17.61 12.26
C ILE A 85 -2.24 18.02 13.16
N ASP A 86 -1.64 19.16 12.88
CA ASP A 86 -0.46 19.68 13.57
C ASP A 86 -0.66 21.14 13.99
N LEU A 87 0.28 21.68 14.74
CA LEU A 87 0.35 23.10 15.10
C LEU A 87 1.68 23.67 14.56
N ASP A 88 1.62 24.85 13.97
CA ASP A 88 2.83 25.59 13.66
C ASP A 88 3.39 26.31 14.91
N SER A 89 4.53 26.97 14.76
CA SER A 89 5.19 27.73 15.82
C SER A 89 4.36 28.91 16.36
N GLU A 90 3.37 29.36 15.61
CA GLU A 90 2.47 30.45 15.97
C GLU A 90 1.14 29.96 16.57
N GLY A 91 0.96 28.63 16.65
CA GLY A 91 -0.25 28.02 17.18
C GLY A 91 -1.39 27.87 16.16
N ASN A 92 -1.14 28.15 14.87
CA ASN A 92 -2.12 27.89 13.83
C ASN A 92 -2.21 26.38 13.57
N ARG A 93 -3.41 25.92 13.22
CA ARG A 93 -3.64 24.50 12.91
C ARG A 93 -3.27 24.20 11.47
N LEU A 94 -2.44 23.19 11.30
CA LEU A 94 -2.03 22.66 10.02
C LEU A 94 -2.75 21.35 9.76
N LEU A 95 -3.33 21.23 8.57
CA LEU A 95 -3.84 19.96 8.04
C LEU A 95 -2.91 19.52 6.91
N LEU A 96 -2.21 18.41 7.11
CA LEU A 96 -1.30 17.82 6.14
C LEU A 96 -1.96 16.60 5.56
N CYS A 97 -1.98 16.52 4.24
CA CYS A 97 -2.52 15.38 3.49
C CYS A 97 -1.42 14.82 2.58
N ASP A 98 -0.96 13.63 2.90
CA ASP A 98 0.03 12.90 2.10
C ASP A 98 -0.65 11.68 1.47
N VAL A 99 -0.59 11.54 0.14
CA VAL A 99 -1.01 10.32 -0.56
C VAL A 99 0.24 9.51 -0.88
N LEU A 100 0.27 8.29 -0.38
CA LEU A 100 1.42 7.39 -0.50
C LEU A 100 1.06 6.19 -1.37
N SER A 101 2.02 5.73 -2.19
CA SER A 101 1.93 4.44 -2.89
C SER A 101 2.02 3.26 -1.93
N MET A 102 1.76 2.04 -2.42
CA MET A 102 1.95 0.80 -1.66
C MET A 102 3.39 0.60 -1.18
N LEU A 103 4.38 1.14 -1.86
CA LEU A 103 5.79 1.15 -1.44
C LEU A 103 6.20 2.39 -0.66
N ARG A 104 5.22 3.19 -0.20
CA ARG A 104 5.41 4.41 0.62
C ARG A 104 6.11 5.55 -0.11
N SER A 105 6.13 5.55 -1.43
CA SER A 105 6.54 6.71 -2.22
C SER A 105 5.46 7.78 -2.10
N THR A 106 5.86 9.04 -1.90
CA THR A 106 4.91 10.16 -1.86
C THR A 106 4.41 10.47 -3.26
N LEU A 107 3.12 10.24 -3.50
CA LEU A 107 2.44 10.53 -4.76
C LEU A 107 1.92 11.97 -4.79
N TYR A 108 1.48 12.46 -3.65
CA TYR A 108 0.96 13.81 -3.49
C TYR A 108 1.14 14.28 -2.05
N GLN A 109 1.38 15.56 -1.88
CA GLN A 109 1.48 16.20 -0.57
C GLN A 109 0.84 17.58 -0.62
N GLU A 110 0.03 17.87 0.38
CA GLU A 110 -0.60 19.18 0.55
C GLU A 110 -0.63 19.56 2.02
N GLN A 111 -0.39 20.85 2.29
CA GLN A 111 -0.52 21.45 3.60
C GLN A 111 -1.48 22.63 3.52
N THR A 112 -2.46 22.64 4.40
CA THR A 112 -3.43 23.74 4.52
C THR A 112 -3.43 24.28 5.95
N GLN A 113 -3.36 25.60 6.09
CA GLN A 113 -3.39 26.27 7.38
C GLN A 113 -4.80 26.76 7.69
N PHE A 114 -5.22 26.59 8.95
CA PHE A 114 -6.52 27.04 9.43
C PHE A 114 -6.38 27.79 10.76
N THR A 115 -7.07 28.90 10.90
CA THR A 115 -7.21 29.58 12.19
C THR A 115 -8.09 28.76 13.14
N ILE A 116 -9.17 28.17 12.60
CA ILE A 116 -10.07 27.25 13.29
C ILE A 116 -10.21 26.01 12.43
N LEU A 117 -9.85 24.86 12.97
CA LEU A 117 -10.05 23.56 12.34
C LEU A 117 -11.15 22.81 13.09
N ASP A 118 -12.23 22.52 12.39
CA ASP A 118 -13.33 21.70 12.86
C ASP A 118 -13.40 20.38 12.08
N MET A 119 -14.20 19.45 12.55
CA MET A 119 -14.32 18.12 11.93
C MET A 119 -14.92 18.18 10.52
N ASP A 120 -15.78 19.16 10.22
CA ASP A 120 -16.40 19.31 8.90
C ASP A 120 -15.33 19.68 7.85
N ARG A 121 -14.37 20.52 8.22
CA ARG A 121 -13.25 20.89 7.36
C ARG A 121 -12.30 19.72 7.11
N VAL A 122 -12.01 18.92 8.14
CA VAL A 122 -11.20 17.69 7.99
C VAL A 122 -11.92 16.70 7.08
N ALA A 123 -13.21 16.48 7.32
CA ALA A 123 -14.01 15.56 6.50
C ALA A 123 -14.13 16.04 5.05
N GLY A 124 -14.33 17.34 4.83
CA GLY A 124 -14.36 17.96 3.51
C GLY A 124 -13.04 17.75 2.75
N LYS A 125 -11.90 17.92 3.43
CA LYS A 125 -10.59 17.68 2.82
C LYS A 125 -10.34 16.23 2.49
N ILE A 126 -10.75 15.30 3.35
CA ILE A 126 -10.68 13.86 3.08
C ILE A 126 -11.53 13.53 1.84
N THR A 127 -12.74 14.05 1.74
CA THR A 127 -13.62 13.84 0.58
C THR A 127 -12.97 14.34 -0.71
N GLU A 128 -12.39 15.54 -0.70
CA GLU A 128 -11.64 16.09 -1.83
C GLU A 128 -10.50 15.16 -2.28
N MET A 129 -9.74 14.61 -1.32
CA MET A 129 -8.65 13.69 -1.62
C MET A 129 -9.15 12.36 -2.21
N LEU A 130 -10.26 11.82 -1.70
CA LEU A 130 -10.87 10.60 -2.23
C LEU A 130 -11.39 10.78 -3.66
N GLU A 131 -11.93 11.96 -3.98
CA GLU A 131 -12.36 12.29 -5.34
C GLU A 131 -11.17 12.43 -6.30
N LYS A 132 -10.09 13.05 -5.83
CA LYS A 132 -8.87 13.27 -6.62
C LYS A 132 -8.05 11.99 -6.84
N PHE A 133 -8.06 11.08 -5.87
CA PHE A 133 -7.31 9.82 -5.88
C PHE A 133 -8.24 8.64 -5.61
N PRO A 134 -8.93 8.14 -6.64
CA PRO A 134 -9.97 7.10 -6.46
C PRO A 134 -9.42 5.73 -6.05
N ASN A 135 -8.10 5.52 -6.11
CA ASN A 135 -7.43 4.30 -5.68
C ASN A 135 -6.99 4.32 -4.19
N ILE A 136 -7.38 5.35 -3.43
CA ILE A 136 -7.17 5.34 -1.97
C ILE A 136 -8.01 4.24 -1.34
N SER A 137 -7.33 3.26 -0.72
CA SER A 137 -7.96 2.12 -0.05
C SER A 137 -7.89 2.21 1.48
N CYS A 138 -7.04 3.09 1.99
CA CYS A 138 -6.84 3.28 3.43
C CYS A 138 -6.66 4.76 3.77
N ILE A 139 -7.23 5.18 4.91
CA ILE A 139 -7.06 6.52 5.47
C ILE A 139 -6.48 6.38 6.86
N LEU A 140 -5.34 7.03 7.09
CA LEU A 140 -4.70 7.15 8.39
C LEU A 140 -4.87 8.58 8.88
N VAL A 141 -5.44 8.77 10.07
CA VAL A 141 -5.58 10.08 10.70
C VAL A 141 -4.74 10.12 11.95
N GLY A 142 -3.90 11.12 12.06
CA GLY A 142 -3.03 11.35 13.20
C GLY A 142 -3.09 12.81 13.67
N THR A 143 -2.81 13.03 14.94
CA THR A 143 -2.66 14.37 15.51
C THR A 143 -1.42 14.40 16.40
N SER A 144 -0.68 15.51 16.36
CA SER A 144 0.31 15.83 17.37
C SER A 144 -0.43 16.47 18.56
N GLY A 145 -0.29 15.89 19.75
CA GLY A 145 -0.90 16.41 20.95
C GLY A 145 -1.13 15.38 22.05
N ILE A 146 -1.42 15.87 23.23
CA ILE A 146 -1.82 15.04 24.36
C ILE A 146 -3.34 14.85 24.26
N ILE A 147 -3.80 13.62 24.19
CA ILE A 147 -5.24 13.30 24.31
C ILE A 147 -5.56 13.34 25.80
N ASP A 148 -6.26 14.37 26.22
CA ASP A 148 -6.82 14.41 27.56
C ASP A 148 -8.11 13.57 27.56
N HIS A 149 -8.07 12.50 28.31
CA HIS A 149 -9.22 11.62 28.55
C HIS A 149 -9.99 12.11 29.80
N GLY A 150 -10.35 13.39 29.83
CA GLY A 150 -11.08 14.01 30.92
C GLY A 150 -12.27 13.20 31.48
#